data_86a297f2e85810ea116824ae811bbb01
#
_entry.id   86a297f2e85810ea116824ae811bbb01
#
_cell.length_a   1.000
_cell.length_b   1.000
_cell.length_c   1.000
_cell.angle_alpha   90.00
_cell.angle_beta   90.00
_cell.angle_gamma   90.00
#
_symmetry.space_group_name_H-M   'P 1'
#
loop_
_entity.id
_entity.type
_entity.pdbx_description
1 polymer ?
#
loop_
_entity_poly.entity_id
_entity_poly.type
_entity_poly.pdbx_seq_one_letter_code
_entity_poly.pdbx_strand_id
1 'polypeptide(L)'
;MINEWNKDGQIIKGTDKNLGGTMRLGSYDAKLKDHSLIKSIYGKSLIKERHRHRYEVNTNFREKFEKKGLIFSGLSPDGKLPEIIELNNHPWFIGVQFHPEFKSRPLSPHPLFSSFILSLIHI
;
A
#
# COMPACT_ATOMS: atom_id res chain seq x y z
N MET A 1 12.72 2.27 -5.57
CA MET A 1 12.95 1.65 -6.89
C MET A 1 12.00 0.48 -7.06
N ILE A 2 11.41 0.32 -8.23
CA ILE A 2 10.47 -0.76 -8.51
C ILE A 2 11.20 -2.09 -8.57
N ASN A 3 10.77 -3.07 -7.78
CA ASN A 3 11.31 -4.41 -7.78
C ASN A 3 10.62 -5.30 -8.83
N GLU A 4 9.33 -5.12 -9.00
CA GLU A 4 8.52 -5.75 -10.05
C GLU A 4 7.54 -4.74 -10.61
N TRP A 5 7.20 -4.87 -11.88
CA TRP A 5 6.16 -4.04 -12.49
C TRP A 5 5.46 -4.80 -13.60
N ASN A 6 4.24 -4.35 -13.93
CA ASN A 6 3.44 -4.92 -14.99
C ASN A 6 3.59 -4.07 -16.26
N LYS A 7 4.08 -4.69 -17.34
CA LYS A 7 4.21 -4.06 -18.64
C LYS A 7 3.51 -4.95 -19.67
N ASP A 8 2.53 -4.38 -20.38
CA ASP A 8 1.76 -5.09 -21.41
C ASP A 8 1.16 -6.41 -20.92
N GLY A 9 0.69 -6.44 -19.66
CA GLY A 9 0.11 -7.62 -19.04
C GLY A 9 1.13 -8.62 -18.48
N GLN A 10 2.43 -8.33 -18.57
CA GLN A 10 3.49 -9.18 -18.03
C GLN A 10 4.13 -8.54 -16.79
N ILE A 11 4.44 -9.37 -15.80
CA ILE A 11 5.16 -8.91 -14.61
C ILE A 11 6.66 -9.03 -14.88
N ILE A 12 7.37 -7.92 -14.74
CA ILE A 12 8.81 -7.83 -14.94
C ILE A 12 9.49 -7.51 -13.62
N LYS A 13 10.53 -8.28 -13.27
CA LYS A 13 11.31 -8.03 -12.07
C LYS A 13 12.42 -7.04 -12.32
N GLY A 14 12.60 -6.09 -11.40
CA GLY A 14 13.74 -5.19 -11.41
C GLY A 14 15.04 -5.92 -11.06
N THR A 15 16.11 -5.59 -11.78
CA THR A 15 17.46 -6.11 -11.54
C THR A 15 18.44 -4.96 -11.55
N ASP A 16 19.72 -5.22 -11.21
CA ASP A 16 20.77 -4.20 -11.28
C ASP A 16 20.93 -3.60 -12.69
N LYS A 17 20.57 -4.37 -13.73
CA LYS A 17 20.63 -3.94 -15.12
C LYS A 17 19.31 -3.33 -15.61
N ASN A 18 18.20 -3.65 -14.96
CA ASN A 18 16.88 -3.17 -15.32
C ASN A 18 16.15 -2.73 -14.04
N LEU A 19 16.23 -1.44 -13.77
CA LEU A 19 15.71 -0.84 -12.54
C LEU A 19 14.24 -0.42 -12.62
N GLY A 20 13.54 -0.84 -13.66
CA GLY A 20 12.17 -0.44 -13.91
C GLY A 20 12.10 0.77 -14.81
N GLY A 21 11.47 1.83 -14.32
CA GLY A 21 11.25 3.05 -15.11
C GLY A 21 9.87 3.13 -15.71
N THR A 22 9.06 2.05 -15.60
CA THR A 22 7.67 2.06 -16.00
C THR A 22 6.82 2.55 -14.83
N MET A 23 6.00 3.56 -15.10
CA MET A 23 5.10 4.11 -14.09
C MET A 23 3.94 3.15 -13.82
N ARG A 24 3.65 2.87 -12.55
CA ARG A 24 2.38 2.27 -12.16
C ARG A 24 1.32 3.37 -12.21
N LEU A 25 0.39 3.22 -13.13
CA LEU A 25 -0.65 4.22 -13.36
C LEU A 25 -1.99 3.52 -13.49
N GLY A 26 -2.98 4.00 -12.73
CA GLY A 26 -4.33 3.49 -12.78
C GLY A 26 -4.70 2.64 -11.57
N SER A 27 -5.74 1.84 -11.71
CA SER A 27 -6.32 1.05 -10.62
C SER A 27 -5.62 -0.30 -10.49
N TYR A 28 -5.19 -0.62 -9.28
CA TYR A 28 -4.52 -1.89 -8.94
C TYR A 28 -5.13 -2.46 -7.67
N ASP A 29 -5.20 -3.79 -7.62
CA ASP A 29 -5.69 -4.49 -6.44
C ASP A 29 -4.60 -4.60 -5.38
N ALA A 30 -5.03 -4.59 -4.12
CA ALA A 30 -4.17 -4.86 -2.97
C ALA A 30 -4.87 -5.80 -2.01
N LYS A 31 -4.11 -6.76 -1.49
CA LYS A 31 -4.59 -7.74 -0.53
C LYS A 31 -4.16 -7.30 0.86
N LEU A 32 -5.11 -7.21 1.78
CA LEU A 32 -4.89 -6.71 3.12
C LEU A 32 -4.61 -7.84 4.10
N LYS A 33 -3.65 -7.60 4.99
CA LYS A 33 -3.26 -8.57 6.01
C LYS A 33 -4.35 -8.71 7.07
N ASP A 34 -4.65 -9.94 7.50
CA ASP A 34 -5.58 -10.20 8.59
C ASP A 34 -5.10 -9.54 9.88
N HIS A 35 -6.06 -9.06 10.68
CA HIS A 35 -5.82 -8.39 11.96
C HIS A 35 -5.02 -7.08 11.84
N SER A 36 -4.93 -6.51 10.65
CA SER A 36 -4.30 -5.21 10.43
C SER A 36 -5.28 -4.07 10.66
N LEU A 37 -4.75 -2.89 11.00
CA LEU A 37 -5.55 -1.67 11.10
C LEU A 37 -6.21 -1.34 9.77
N ILE A 38 -5.46 -1.49 8.67
CA ILE A 38 -6.00 -1.18 7.34
C ILE A 38 -7.19 -2.06 6.98
N LYS A 39 -7.14 -3.34 7.32
CA LYS A 39 -8.25 -4.24 7.04
C LYS A 39 -9.50 -3.84 7.84
N SER A 40 -9.34 -3.41 9.08
CA SER A 40 -10.46 -2.92 9.88
C SER A 40 -11.06 -1.64 9.32
N ILE A 41 -10.24 -0.77 8.73
CA ILE A 41 -10.69 0.48 8.11
C ILE A 41 -11.54 0.21 6.85
N TYR A 42 -11.05 -0.67 5.98
CA TYR A 42 -11.76 -1.00 4.74
C TYR A 42 -12.90 -2.00 4.93
N GLY A 43 -12.81 -2.86 5.95
CA GLY A 43 -13.80 -3.88 6.20
C GLY A 43 -13.81 -5.03 5.20
N LYS A 44 -12.74 -5.22 4.44
CA LYS A 44 -12.60 -6.28 3.44
C LYS A 44 -11.13 -6.63 3.21
N SER A 45 -10.87 -7.80 2.64
CA SER A 45 -9.51 -8.32 2.43
C SER A 45 -8.86 -7.84 1.14
N LEU A 46 -9.66 -7.49 0.13
CA LEU A 46 -9.17 -7.05 -1.17
C LEU A 46 -9.71 -5.66 -1.46
N ILE A 47 -8.81 -4.75 -1.81
CA ILE A 47 -9.18 -3.39 -2.17
C ILE A 47 -8.63 -3.04 -3.54
N LYS A 48 -9.19 -2.01 -4.13
CA LYS A 48 -8.76 -1.50 -5.43
C LYS A 48 -8.51 -0.01 -5.29
N GLU A 49 -7.28 0.40 -5.54
CA GLU A 49 -6.88 1.80 -5.39
C GLU A 49 -6.08 2.27 -6.59
N ARG A 50 -6.04 3.58 -6.80
CA ARG A 50 -5.38 4.18 -7.95
C ARG A 50 -3.95 4.59 -7.60
N HIS A 51 -3.02 4.22 -8.46
CA HIS A 51 -1.58 4.46 -8.30
C HIS A 51 -1.06 5.43 -9.36
N ARG A 52 -0.02 6.16 -8.97
CA ARG A 52 0.73 7.02 -9.89
C ARG A 52 2.15 7.16 -9.34
N HIS A 53 2.95 6.11 -9.52
CA HIS A 53 4.34 6.13 -9.04
C HIS A 53 5.23 5.19 -9.86
N ARG A 54 6.54 5.48 -9.87
CA ARG A 54 7.56 4.70 -10.55
C ARG A 54 8.34 3.81 -9.62
N TYR A 55 8.45 4.20 -8.36
CA TYR A 55 9.32 3.55 -7.40
C TYR A 55 8.50 2.75 -6.42
N GLU A 56 9.08 1.62 -5.99
CA GLU A 56 8.48 0.73 -5.02
C GLU A 56 9.48 0.49 -3.88
N VAL A 57 8.96 0.15 -2.71
CA VAL A 57 9.81 -0.30 -1.62
C VAL A 57 10.43 -1.64 -2.00
N ASN A 58 11.73 -1.77 -1.80
CA ASN A 58 12.42 -3.01 -2.09
C ASN A 58 12.07 -4.08 -1.05
N THR A 59 11.38 -5.14 -1.48
CA THR A 59 10.91 -6.21 -0.60
C THR A 59 12.05 -7.03 0.01
N ASN A 60 13.28 -6.92 -0.51
CA ASN A 60 14.45 -7.56 0.09
C ASN A 60 14.75 -7.01 1.49
N PHE A 61 14.27 -5.83 1.83
CA PHE A 61 14.42 -5.22 3.15
C PHE A 61 13.23 -5.46 4.08
N ARG A 62 12.22 -6.21 3.64
CA ARG A 62 10.99 -6.42 4.38
C ARG A 62 11.24 -6.96 5.79
N GLU A 63 12.07 -8.01 5.91
CA GLU A 63 12.36 -8.62 7.21
C GLU A 63 12.99 -7.63 8.19
N LYS A 64 13.88 -6.78 7.70
CA LYS A 64 14.54 -5.76 8.51
C LYS A 64 13.54 -4.74 9.05
N PHE A 65 12.60 -4.31 8.21
CA PHE A 65 11.56 -3.37 8.63
C PHE A 65 10.59 -4.01 9.63
N GLU A 66 10.18 -5.26 9.38
CA GLU A 66 9.24 -5.95 10.26
C GLU A 66 9.84 -6.20 11.65
N LYS A 67 11.12 -6.47 11.74
CA LYS A 67 11.82 -6.61 13.03
C LYS A 67 11.81 -5.32 13.85
N LYS A 68 11.67 -4.18 13.22
CA LYS A 68 11.60 -2.87 13.86
C LYS A 68 10.18 -2.37 14.08
N GLY A 69 9.18 -3.20 13.82
CA GLY A 69 7.78 -2.87 14.04
C GLY A 69 7.05 -2.24 12.86
N LEU A 70 7.68 -2.15 11.69
CA LEU A 70 7.03 -1.69 10.48
C LEU A 70 6.45 -2.88 9.72
N ILE A 71 5.14 -2.97 9.68
CA ILE A 71 4.41 -4.11 9.11
C ILE A 71 3.95 -3.77 7.70
N PHE A 72 4.14 -4.68 6.76
CA PHE A 72 3.59 -4.58 5.42
C PHE A 72 2.17 -5.16 5.44
N SER A 73 1.19 -4.29 5.64
CA SER A 73 -0.20 -4.69 5.83
C SER A 73 -1.01 -4.79 4.54
N GLY A 74 -0.48 -4.29 3.44
CA GLY A 74 -1.10 -4.42 2.13
C GLY A 74 -0.06 -4.74 1.07
N LEU A 75 -0.33 -5.76 0.26
CA LEU A 75 0.54 -6.24 -0.80
C LEU A 75 -0.25 -6.40 -2.08
N SER A 76 0.44 -6.42 -3.22
CA SER A 76 -0.19 -6.85 -4.48
C SER A 76 -0.72 -8.27 -4.34
N PRO A 77 -1.71 -8.70 -5.18
CA PRO A 77 -2.31 -10.03 -5.04
C PRO A 77 -1.31 -11.18 -5.11
N ASP A 78 -0.20 -11.01 -5.82
CA ASP A 78 0.88 -11.98 -5.87
C ASP A 78 1.82 -11.94 -4.64
N GLY A 79 1.64 -10.96 -3.75
CA GLY A 79 2.42 -10.81 -2.53
C GLY A 79 3.79 -10.20 -2.71
N LYS A 80 4.13 -9.69 -3.89
CA LYS A 80 5.49 -9.24 -4.22
C LYS A 80 5.71 -7.74 -4.12
N LEU A 81 4.68 -6.93 -4.37
CA LEU A 81 4.78 -5.48 -4.33
C LEU A 81 4.11 -4.93 -3.07
N PRO A 82 4.84 -4.16 -2.25
CA PRO A 82 4.24 -3.55 -1.07
C PRO A 82 3.34 -2.38 -1.46
N GLU A 83 2.18 -2.32 -0.85
CA GLU A 83 1.20 -1.27 -1.12
C GLU A 83 0.94 -0.40 0.10
N ILE A 84 0.97 -0.99 1.30
CA ILE A 84 0.60 -0.34 2.55
C ILE A 84 1.54 -0.78 3.67
N ILE A 85 1.93 0.18 4.52
CA ILE A 85 2.70 -0.09 5.72
C ILE A 85 1.99 0.46 6.95
N GLU A 86 2.24 -0.17 8.11
CA GLU A 86 1.73 0.25 9.42
C GLU A 86 2.84 0.15 10.45
N LEU A 87 2.77 0.99 11.49
CA LEU A 87 3.63 0.85 12.67
C LEU A 87 2.89 0.09 13.77
N ASN A 88 3.54 -0.94 14.32
CA ASN A 88 2.93 -1.89 15.24
C ASN A 88 2.46 -1.22 16.54
N ASN A 89 3.25 -0.38 17.16
CA ASN A 89 2.94 0.23 18.46
C ASN A 89 2.49 1.69 18.37
N HIS A 90 1.87 2.06 17.27
CA HIS A 90 1.37 3.41 17.06
C HIS A 90 -0.16 3.39 17.01
N PRO A 91 -0.85 4.37 17.63
CA PRO A 91 -2.32 4.41 17.63
C PRO A 91 -2.92 4.46 16.23
N TRP A 92 -2.29 5.22 15.32
CA TRP A 92 -2.71 5.28 13.93
C TRP A 92 -1.55 5.78 13.08
N PHE A 93 -0.91 4.88 12.36
CA PHE A 93 0.14 5.20 11.39
C PHE A 93 -0.01 4.28 10.18
N ILE A 94 -0.33 4.86 9.03
CA ILE A 94 -0.50 4.14 7.78
C ILE A 94 0.22 4.90 6.68
N GLY A 95 1.08 4.22 5.95
CA GLY A 95 1.71 4.73 4.73
C GLY A 95 1.20 3.94 3.54
N VAL A 96 0.87 4.63 2.46
CA VAL A 96 0.34 4.00 1.25
C VAL A 96 1.09 4.50 0.02
N GLN A 97 1.19 3.65 -1.00
CA GLN A 97 1.78 4.04 -2.28
C GLN A 97 0.74 4.55 -3.27
N PHE A 98 -0.52 4.22 -3.07
CA PHE A 98 -1.60 4.73 -3.91
C PHE A 98 -2.06 6.11 -3.45
N HIS A 99 -2.97 6.70 -4.23
CA HIS A 99 -3.49 8.05 -4.01
C HIS A 99 -4.95 8.01 -3.60
N PRO A 100 -5.27 7.94 -2.29
CA PRO A 100 -6.65 7.88 -1.83
C PRO A 100 -7.48 9.10 -2.23
N GLU A 101 -6.85 10.26 -2.43
CA GLU A 101 -7.54 11.48 -2.86
C GLU A 101 -8.22 11.34 -4.22
N PHE A 102 -7.77 10.42 -5.07
CA PHE A 102 -8.40 10.20 -6.37
C PHE A 102 -9.77 9.53 -6.25
N LYS A 103 -10.09 8.93 -5.11
CA LYS A 103 -11.36 8.27 -4.86
C LYS A 103 -12.18 8.93 -3.76
N SER A 104 -11.66 9.97 -3.12
CA SER A 104 -12.36 10.67 -2.06
C SER A 104 -13.25 11.77 -2.61
N ARG A 105 -14.42 11.94 -1.99
CA ARG A 105 -15.39 12.97 -2.37
C ARG A 105 -15.94 13.67 -1.12
N PRO A 106 -16.40 14.94 -1.22
CA PRO A 106 -16.89 15.67 -0.03
C PRO A 106 -17.98 14.97 0.74
N LEU A 107 -18.95 14.34 0.06
CA LEU A 107 -20.05 13.62 0.72
C LEU A 107 -19.80 12.13 0.87
N SER A 108 -18.69 11.62 0.35
CA SER A 108 -18.29 10.22 0.46
C SER A 108 -16.76 10.16 0.59
N PRO A 109 -16.22 10.52 1.78
CA PRO A 109 -14.77 10.56 1.96
C PRO A 109 -14.18 9.17 1.92
N HIS A 110 -12.92 9.11 1.45
CA HIS A 110 -12.19 7.85 1.45
C HIS A 110 -12.05 7.31 2.89
N PRO A 111 -12.19 5.99 3.10
CA PRO A 111 -12.12 5.39 4.44
C PRO A 111 -10.87 5.77 5.23
N LEU A 112 -9.71 5.92 4.57
CA LEU A 112 -8.48 6.31 5.23
C LEU A 112 -8.56 7.70 5.83
N PHE A 113 -9.14 8.65 5.12
CA PHE A 113 -9.29 10.03 5.63
C PHE A 113 -10.26 10.08 6.81
N SER A 114 -11.40 9.39 6.69
CA SER A 114 -12.37 9.30 7.77
C SER A 114 -11.76 8.68 9.03
N SER A 115 -11.05 7.58 8.89
CA SER A 115 -10.41 6.88 10.01
C SER A 115 -9.33 7.75 10.67
N PHE A 116 -8.53 8.45 9.87
CA PHE A 116 -7.50 9.34 10.40
C PHE A 116 -8.11 10.45 11.27
N ILE A 117 -9.12 11.13 10.77
CA ILE A 117 -9.78 12.20 11.51
C ILE A 117 -10.42 11.68 12.80
N LEU A 118 -11.12 10.53 12.74
CA LEU A 118 -11.71 9.91 13.91
C LEU A 118 -10.67 9.50 14.95
N SER A 119 -9.49 9.08 14.54
CA SER A 119 -8.41 8.71 15.45
C SER A 119 -7.93 9.89 16.30
N LEU A 120 -8.00 11.10 15.74
CA LEU A 120 -7.62 12.32 16.45
C LEU A 120 -8.64 12.73 17.52
N ILE A 121 -9.88 12.31 17.39
CA ILE A 121 -10.96 12.62 18.33
C ILE A 121 -10.93 11.67 19.52
N HIS A 122 -10.50 10.43 19.32
CA HIS A 122 -10.53 9.36 20.33
C HIS A 122 -9.18 9.10 21.00
N ILE A 123 -8.33 10.10 21.06
CA ILE A 123 -7.06 10.00 21.80
C ILE A 123 -7.29 10.03 23.30
#